data_0af71e2916918b790f5618230330aac3
#
_entry.id   0af71e2916918b790f5618230330aac3
#
_cell.length_a   1.000
_cell.length_b   1.000
_cell.length_c   1.000
_cell.angle_alpha   90.00
_cell.angle_beta   90.00
_cell.angle_gamma   90.00
#
_symmetry.space_group_name_H-M   'P 1'
#
loop_
_entity.id
_entity.type
_entity.pdbx_description
1 polymer ?
#
loop_
_entity_poly.entity_id
_entity_poly.type
_entity_poly.pdbx_seq_one_letter_code
_entity_poly.pdbx_strand_id
1 'polypeptide(L)'
;MTPGHSAAGTVIDVDPGKRVVFTWGWEDHGDPPPGGSTVTITLTPVDGGTEVRLVHDGLTAQQAARHAKGWNHFLDRLVVAGQRGDAGPDEWAAAPDPLDELSCAEATLAVLQHVLRGIGASDLTRQTPCTEYDVSQLADHLLRSLAIIGAAAGAQLAPRDVDAPLETQVADAAQAVMEAWRRRGLAGTVELNSNQVPATVPVGILCLEFLVHAWDFAIATGSQVIASEPVSEYVLAVAGKVITPATRNSAGFAAPAAVGSFAPVLDRLIAFTGRQPTAGHVSAT
;
A
#
# COMPACT_ATOMS: atom_id res chain seq x y z
N MET A 1 -8.02 7.75 -1.06
CA MET A 1 -8.37 6.68 -0.09
C MET A 1 -7.19 6.54 0.85
N THR A 2 -7.42 6.42 2.13
CA THR A 2 -6.33 6.17 3.08
C THR A 2 -5.72 4.80 2.74
N PRO A 3 -4.40 4.65 2.61
CA PRO A 3 -3.79 3.36 2.34
C PRO A 3 -4.26 2.30 3.35
N GLY A 4 -4.65 1.12 2.87
CA GLY A 4 -5.09 0.01 3.72
C GLY A 4 -6.57 -0.02 4.12
N HIS A 5 -7.41 0.88 3.60
CA HIS A 5 -8.85 0.84 3.84
C HIS A 5 -9.63 0.73 2.53
N SER A 6 -10.47 -0.29 2.41
CA SER A 6 -11.44 -0.41 1.33
C SER A 6 -12.72 0.30 1.70
N ALA A 7 -13.26 1.11 0.79
CA ALA A 7 -14.58 1.70 0.93
C ALA A 7 -15.59 0.90 0.12
N ALA A 8 -16.75 0.64 0.70
CA ALA A 8 -17.85 -0.03 0.04
C ALA A 8 -19.15 0.75 0.14
N GLY A 9 -20.00 0.60 -0.87
CA GLY A 9 -21.30 1.23 -0.90
C GLY A 9 -22.18 0.69 -2.02
N THR A 10 -23.44 1.05 -1.97
CA THR A 10 -24.45 0.66 -2.97
C THR A 10 -24.95 1.92 -3.68
N VAL A 11 -25.02 1.88 -5.01
CA VAL A 11 -25.65 2.95 -5.79
C VAL A 11 -27.14 2.96 -5.51
N ILE A 12 -27.66 4.10 -5.06
CA ILE A 12 -29.09 4.29 -4.72
C ILE A 12 -29.85 4.88 -5.91
N ASP A 13 -29.25 5.87 -6.59
CA ASP A 13 -29.90 6.61 -7.66
C ASP A 13 -28.87 7.15 -8.67
N VAL A 14 -29.23 7.13 -9.94
CA VAL A 14 -28.42 7.68 -11.05
C VAL A 14 -29.32 8.43 -12.02
N ASP A 15 -29.11 9.75 -12.16
CA ASP A 15 -29.60 10.56 -13.29
C ASP A 15 -28.39 10.86 -14.19
N PRO A 16 -28.26 10.18 -15.34
CA PRO A 16 -27.07 10.27 -16.18
C PRO A 16 -26.75 11.71 -16.59
N GLY A 17 -25.50 12.12 -16.35
CA GLY A 17 -25.02 13.47 -16.65
C GLY A 17 -25.45 14.56 -15.68
N LYS A 18 -26.21 14.23 -14.60
CA LYS A 18 -26.68 15.20 -13.62
C LYS A 18 -26.38 14.82 -12.17
N ARG A 19 -26.64 13.57 -11.78
CA ARG A 19 -26.53 13.17 -10.37
C ARG A 19 -26.23 11.69 -10.20
N VAL A 20 -25.44 11.38 -9.17
CA VAL A 20 -25.34 10.03 -8.62
C VAL A 20 -25.44 10.09 -7.11
N VAL A 21 -26.13 9.10 -6.51
CA VAL A 21 -26.28 8.94 -5.07
C VAL A 21 -25.89 7.51 -4.72
N PHE A 22 -25.01 7.35 -3.74
CA PHE A 22 -24.59 6.03 -3.26
C PHE A 22 -24.34 6.07 -1.76
N THR A 23 -24.54 4.92 -1.10
CA THR A 23 -24.11 4.74 0.28
C THR A 23 -22.59 4.61 0.33
N TRP A 24 -22.00 4.94 1.47
CA TRP A 24 -20.56 4.90 1.63
C TRP A 24 -20.17 4.45 3.05
N GLY A 25 -19.07 3.75 3.18
CA GLY A 25 -18.47 3.38 4.43
C GLY A 25 -17.21 2.54 4.23
N TRP A 26 -16.49 2.25 5.32
CA TRP A 26 -15.26 1.49 5.31
C TRP A 26 -15.52 0.01 5.60
N GLU A 27 -14.95 -0.91 4.81
CA GLU A 27 -15.17 -2.36 4.96
C GLU A 27 -14.54 -2.92 6.25
N ASP A 28 -13.38 -2.41 6.64
CA ASP A 28 -12.57 -2.94 7.73
C ASP A 28 -12.93 -2.34 9.09
N HIS A 29 -14.13 -2.59 9.60
CA HIS A 29 -14.60 -2.04 10.89
C HIS A 29 -14.42 -0.53 11.03
N GLY A 30 -14.35 0.14 9.88
CA GLY A 30 -14.16 1.58 9.82
C GLY A 30 -15.37 2.37 10.28
N ASP A 31 -15.17 3.63 10.54
CA ASP A 31 -16.18 4.55 11.01
C ASP A 31 -16.33 5.70 9.98
N PRO A 32 -17.44 5.77 9.23
CA PRO A 32 -18.66 4.93 9.27
C PRO A 32 -18.48 3.53 8.61
N PRO A 33 -19.27 2.52 9.02
CA PRO A 33 -19.29 1.22 8.36
C PRO A 33 -19.96 1.30 6.98
N PRO A 34 -19.84 0.26 6.13
CA PRO A 34 -20.53 0.20 4.84
C PRO A 34 -22.01 0.50 4.96
N GLY A 35 -22.51 1.43 4.14
CA GLY A 35 -23.89 1.90 4.21
C GLY A 35 -24.20 2.89 5.35
N GLY A 36 -23.21 3.22 6.20
CA GLY A 36 -23.40 4.13 7.33
C GLY A 36 -23.49 5.63 6.97
N SER A 37 -23.17 5.98 5.73
CA SER A 37 -23.26 7.35 5.23
C SER A 37 -23.69 7.38 3.76
N THR A 38 -23.99 8.56 3.23
CA THR A 38 -24.48 8.73 1.85
C THR A 38 -23.71 9.84 1.15
N VAL A 39 -23.25 9.58 -0.06
CA VAL A 39 -22.60 10.55 -0.94
C VAL A 39 -23.55 10.90 -2.08
N THR A 40 -23.73 12.20 -2.31
CA THR A 40 -24.44 12.76 -3.47
C THR A 40 -23.47 13.59 -4.28
N ILE A 41 -23.30 13.25 -5.56
CA ILE A 41 -22.57 14.06 -6.52
C ILE A 41 -23.57 14.64 -7.53
N THR A 42 -23.54 15.96 -7.70
CA THR A 42 -24.40 16.68 -8.64
C THR A 42 -23.52 17.41 -9.67
N LEU A 43 -23.92 17.32 -10.93
CA LEU A 43 -23.27 17.98 -12.06
C LEU A 43 -24.18 19.08 -12.58
N THR A 44 -23.69 20.31 -12.63
CA THR A 44 -24.43 21.47 -13.13
C THR A 44 -23.65 22.12 -14.27
N PRO A 45 -24.18 22.17 -15.50
CA PRO A 45 -23.56 22.93 -16.59
C PRO A 45 -23.38 24.40 -16.21
N VAL A 46 -22.20 24.96 -16.46
CA VAL A 46 -21.86 26.37 -16.29
C VAL A 46 -21.14 26.88 -17.53
N ASP A 47 -20.97 28.18 -17.67
CA ASP A 47 -20.23 28.76 -18.79
C ASP A 47 -18.77 28.24 -18.77
N GLY A 48 -18.40 27.54 -19.84
CA GLY A 48 -17.04 26.99 -20.01
C GLY A 48 -16.76 25.68 -19.29
N GLY A 49 -17.76 25.01 -18.68
CA GLY A 49 -17.51 23.74 -18.00
C GLY A 49 -18.70 23.14 -17.27
N THR A 50 -18.38 22.39 -16.23
CA THR A 50 -19.36 21.74 -15.35
C THR A 50 -18.98 21.96 -13.90
N GLU A 51 -19.90 22.51 -13.10
CA GLU A 51 -19.76 22.51 -11.65
C GLU A 51 -20.04 21.11 -11.09
N VAL A 52 -19.10 20.60 -10.30
CA VAL A 52 -19.26 19.33 -9.58
C VAL A 52 -19.44 19.64 -8.10
N ARG A 53 -20.59 19.29 -7.55
CA ARG A 53 -20.90 19.43 -6.13
C ARG A 53 -20.99 18.08 -5.47
N LEU A 54 -20.18 17.86 -4.42
CA LEU A 54 -20.22 16.65 -3.60
C LEU A 54 -20.75 17.00 -2.20
N VAL A 55 -21.71 16.21 -1.75
CA VAL A 55 -22.25 16.27 -0.38
C VAL A 55 -22.11 14.87 0.22
N HIS A 56 -21.54 14.78 1.43
CA HIS A 56 -21.38 13.53 2.16
C HIS A 56 -22.14 13.65 3.49
N ASP A 57 -23.32 13.04 3.54
CA ASP A 57 -24.24 13.09 4.67
C ASP A 57 -24.09 11.88 5.59
N GLY A 58 -24.54 12.02 6.86
CA GLY A 58 -24.51 10.93 7.85
C GLY A 58 -23.20 10.84 8.62
N LEU A 59 -22.32 11.84 8.51
CA LEU A 59 -21.04 11.89 9.21
C LEU A 59 -21.12 12.75 10.49
N THR A 60 -20.41 12.34 11.53
CA THR A 60 -20.08 13.24 12.65
C THR A 60 -19.12 14.34 12.19
N ALA A 61 -18.99 15.43 12.93
CA ALA A 61 -18.08 16.52 12.59
C ALA A 61 -16.62 16.05 12.44
N GLN A 62 -16.17 15.09 13.27
CA GLN A 62 -14.82 14.54 13.19
C GLN A 62 -14.63 13.67 11.93
N GLN A 63 -15.62 12.84 11.58
CA GLN A 63 -15.62 12.06 10.35
C GLN A 63 -15.63 12.98 9.13
N ALA A 64 -16.51 14.00 9.12
CA ALA A 64 -16.60 14.97 8.04
C ALA A 64 -15.25 15.67 7.77
N ALA A 65 -14.54 16.11 8.82
CA ALA A 65 -13.22 16.72 8.67
C ALA A 65 -12.18 15.79 8.04
N ARG A 66 -12.18 14.48 8.39
CA ARG A 66 -11.31 13.48 7.78
C ARG A 66 -11.66 13.21 6.32
N HIS A 67 -12.95 13.04 6.01
CA HIS A 67 -13.42 12.77 4.65
C HIS A 67 -13.24 13.97 3.72
N ALA A 68 -13.41 15.21 4.23
CA ALA A 68 -13.23 16.43 3.45
C ALA A 68 -11.81 16.50 2.84
N LYS A 69 -10.79 16.10 3.58
CA LYS A 69 -9.41 16.05 3.08
C LYS A 69 -9.30 15.14 1.85
N GLY A 70 -9.89 13.93 1.90
CA GLY A 70 -9.90 12.99 0.78
C GLY A 70 -10.72 13.48 -0.40
N TRP A 71 -11.91 14.00 -0.14
CA TRP A 71 -12.77 14.51 -1.21
C TRP A 71 -12.15 15.71 -1.93
N ASN A 72 -11.53 16.65 -1.22
CA ASN A 72 -10.84 17.79 -1.84
C ASN A 72 -9.72 17.30 -2.78
N HIS A 73 -8.90 16.36 -2.33
CA HIS A 73 -7.85 15.80 -3.18
C HIS A 73 -8.41 15.22 -4.49
N PHE A 74 -9.44 14.36 -4.41
CA PHE A 74 -9.99 13.74 -5.63
C PHE A 74 -10.74 14.73 -6.52
N LEU A 75 -11.37 15.76 -5.94
CA LEU A 75 -12.00 16.82 -6.72
C LEU A 75 -10.97 17.70 -7.43
N ASP A 76 -9.85 18.03 -6.78
CA ASP A 76 -8.75 18.75 -7.42
C ASP A 76 -8.15 17.95 -8.60
N ARG A 77 -7.97 16.64 -8.42
CA ARG A 77 -7.54 15.74 -9.50
C ARG A 77 -8.57 15.66 -10.64
N LEU A 78 -9.86 15.65 -10.31
CA LEU A 78 -10.91 15.67 -11.31
C LEU A 78 -10.85 16.94 -12.18
N VAL A 79 -10.55 18.10 -11.58
CA VAL A 79 -10.34 19.36 -12.32
C VAL A 79 -9.17 19.22 -13.28
N VAL A 80 -8.03 18.67 -12.83
CA VAL A 80 -6.85 18.45 -13.69
C VAL A 80 -7.19 17.48 -14.82
N ALA A 81 -7.87 16.36 -14.53
CA ALA A 81 -8.28 15.39 -15.54
C ALA A 81 -9.25 16.01 -16.56
N GLY A 82 -10.19 16.84 -16.12
CA GLY A 82 -11.11 17.56 -17.01
C GLY A 82 -10.41 18.55 -17.93
N GLN A 83 -9.33 19.15 -17.50
CA GLN A 83 -8.56 20.13 -18.28
C GLN A 83 -7.54 19.50 -19.23
N ARG A 84 -6.93 18.39 -18.85
CA ARG A 84 -5.78 17.78 -19.54
C ARG A 84 -6.08 16.39 -20.14
N GLY A 85 -7.25 15.80 -19.83
CA GLY A 85 -7.60 14.44 -20.20
C GLY A 85 -7.09 13.38 -19.23
N ASP A 86 -6.09 13.69 -18.43
CA ASP A 86 -5.54 12.82 -17.38
C ASP A 86 -5.00 13.66 -16.21
N ALA A 87 -5.18 13.17 -15.01
CA ALA A 87 -4.64 13.79 -13.79
C ALA A 87 -3.21 13.34 -13.46
N GLY A 88 -2.65 12.42 -14.23
CA GLY A 88 -1.37 11.79 -13.92
C GLY A 88 -1.42 10.82 -12.73
N PRO A 89 -0.28 10.27 -12.29
CA PRO A 89 -0.20 9.40 -11.13
C PRO A 89 -0.82 10.04 -9.88
N ASP A 90 -1.47 9.24 -9.05
CA ASP A 90 -2.00 9.71 -7.77
C ASP A 90 -0.95 9.59 -6.68
N GLU A 91 -0.28 10.67 -6.38
CA GLU A 91 0.69 10.76 -5.28
C GLU A 91 0.05 10.96 -3.88
N TRP A 92 -1.27 10.91 -3.79
CA TRP A 92 -1.97 11.01 -2.50
C TRP A 92 -1.84 9.76 -1.61
N ALA A 93 -1.47 8.62 -2.14
CA ALA A 93 -0.81 7.57 -1.35
C ALA A 93 0.49 8.11 -0.73
N ALA A 94 0.62 9.43 -0.76
CA ALA A 94 1.52 10.32 -0.09
C ALA A 94 1.76 9.86 1.33
N ALA A 95 3.00 9.95 1.72
CA ALA A 95 3.48 9.58 3.02
C ALA A 95 2.50 9.99 4.12
N PRO A 96 2.17 9.06 5.03
CA PRO A 96 1.44 9.39 6.24
C PRO A 96 2.16 10.53 6.99
N ASP A 97 1.39 11.36 7.68
CA ASP A 97 1.93 12.38 8.58
C ASP A 97 1.30 12.18 9.98
N PRO A 98 2.07 11.78 11.00
CA PRO A 98 3.50 11.49 10.95
C PRO A 98 3.86 10.19 10.21
N LEU A 99 5.05 10.17 9.58
CA LEU A 99 5.63 8.98 8.98
C LEU A 99 6.51 8.28 10.01
N ASP A 100 6.02 7.17 10.53
CA ASP A 100 6.70 6.27 11.46
C ASP A 100 6.68 4.82 10.92
N GLU A 101 7.22 3.86 11.68
CA GLU A 101 7.30 2.46 11.22
C GLU A 101 5.91 1.86 10.98
N LEU A 102 4.91 2.16 11.81
CA LEU A 102 3.56 1.60 11.64
C LEU A 102 2.85 2.21 10.44
N SER A 103 2.86 3.52 10.34
CA SER A 103 2.22 4.23 9.23
C SER A 103 2.93 3.96 7.89
N CYS A 104 4.26 3.77 7.91
CA CYS A 104 5.01 3.35 6.74
C CYS A 104 4.65 1.91 6.33
N ALA A 105 4.52 0.98 7.29
CA ALA A 105 4.11 -0.39 6.99
C ALA A 105 2.70 -0.43 6.38
N GLU A 106 1.76 0.39 6.86
CA GLU A 106 0.43 0.55 6.27
C GLU A 106 0.49 1.08 4.84
N ALA A 107 1.30 2.11 4.61
CA ALA A 107 1.45 2.70 3.28
C ALA A 107 2.08 1.72 2.28
N THR A 108 3.11 0.99 2.68
CA THR A 108 3.78 0.00 1.83
C THR A 108 2.92 -1.25 1.60
N LEU A 109 2.11 -1.66 2.59
CA LEU A 109 1.11 -2.72 2.43
C LEU A 109 0.06 -2.33 1.38
N ALA A 110 -0.42 -1.09 1.38
CA ALA A 110 -1.38 -0.62 0.38
C ALA A 110 -0.80 -0.65 -1.03
N VAL A 111 0.49 -0.30 -1.20
CA VAL A 111 1.21 -0.43 -2.48
C VAL A 111 1.26 -1.90 -2.92
N LEU A 112 1.62 -2.80 -2.01
CA LEU A 112 1.67 -4.24 -2.29
C LEU A 112 0.30 -4.79 -2.68
N GLN A 113 -0.76 -4.49 -1.93
CA GLN A 113 -2.12 -4.95 -2.22
C GLN A 113 -2.60 -4.45 -3.60
N HIS A 114 -2.26 -3.21 -3.97
CA HIS A 114 -2.58 -2.70 -5.30
C HIS A 114 -1.99 -3.58 -6.41
N VAL A 115 -0.73 -3.99 -6.28
CA VAL A 115 -0.07 -4.89 -7.23
C VAL A 115 -0.69 -6.29 -7.21
N LEU A 116 -0.93 -6.85 -6.02
CA LEU A 116 -1.46 -8.20 -5.86
C LEU A 116 -2.86 -8.38 -6.45
N ARG A 117 -3.70 -7.34 -6.45
CA ARG A 117 -5.04 -7.37 -7.09
C ARG A 117 -4.99 -7.65 -8.58
N GLY A 118 -3.89 -7.31 -9.25
CA GLY A 118 -3.68 -7.57 -10.67
C GLY A 118 -3.18 -9.00 -10.98
N ILE A 119 -2.85 -9.82 -9.97
CA ILE A 119 -2.27 -11.15 -10.15
C ILE A 119 -3.35 -12.19 -10.33
N GLY A 120 -3.36 -12.83 -11.50
CA GLY A 120 -4.25 -13.94 -11.81
C GLY A 120 -3.56 -15.31 -11.67
N ALA A 121 -4.34 -16.39 -11.81
CA ALA A 121 -3.83 -17.76 -11.73
C ALA A 121 -2.72 -18.06 -12.75
N SER A 122 -2.76 -17.44 -13.93
CA SER A 122 -1.73 -17.59 -14.97
C SER A 122 -0.39 -16.95 -14.64
N ASP A 123 -0.34 -16.07 -13.63
CA ASP A 123 0.87 -15.37 -13.25
C ASP A 123 1.66 -16.10 -12.16
N LEU A 124 1.03 -17.05 -11.46
CA LEU A 124 1.60 -17.69 -10.25
C LEU A 124 2.94 -18.38 -10.48
N THR A 125 3.19 -18.87 -11.69
CA THR A 125 4.44 -19.56 -12.08
C THR A 125 5.45 -18.66 -12.77
N ARG A 126 5.17 -17.35 -12.88
CA ARG A 126 6.10 -16.39 -13.47
C ARG A 126 7.29 -16.18 -12.56
N GLN A 127 8.49 -16.16 -13.15
CA GLN A 127 9.71 -15.90 -12.40
C GLN A 127 9.76 -14.45 -11.91
N THR A 128 10.12 -14.26 -10.65
CA THR A 128 10.32 -12.93 -10.05
C THR A 128 11.79 -12.49 -10.11
N PRO A 129 12.09 -11.20 -9.94
CA PRO A 129 13.46 -10.73 -9.75
C PRO A 129 14.17 -11.30 -8.51
N CYS A 130 13.41 -11.79 -7.54
CA CYS A 130 13.92 -12.62 -6.45
C CYS A 130 14.15 -14.04 -7.00
N THR A 131 15.33 -14.30 -7.52
CA THR A 131 15.65 -15.45 -8.41
C THR A 131 15.36 -16.82 -7.82
N GLU A 132 15.19 -16.92 -6.50
CA GLU A 132 14.82 -18.16 -5.80
C GLU A 132 13.31 -18.46 -5.85
N TYR A 133 12.48 -17.50 -6.28
CA TYR A 133 11.02 -17.59 -6.16
C TYR A 133 10.32 -17.22 -7.47
N ASP A 134 9.33 -18.03 -7.86
CA ASP A 134 8.23 -17.59 -8.70
C ASP A 134 7.21 -16.77 -7.87
N VAL A 135 6.17 -16.26 -8.52
CA VAL A 135 5.14 -15.43 -7.87
C VAL A 135 4.47 -16.16 -6.69
N SER A 136 4.12 -17.44 -6.86
CA SER A 136 3.49 -18.23 -5.79
C SER A 136 4.44 -18.45 -4.61
N GLN A 137 5.69 -18.80 -4.87
CA GLN A 137 6.70 -19.03 -3.85
C GLN A 137 7.09 -17.74 -3.11
N LEU A 138 7.12 -16.60 -3.81
CA LEU A 138 7.35 -15.29 -3.20
C LEU A 138 6.22 -14.90 -2.25
N ALA A 139 4.96 -15.19 -2.62
CA ALA A 139 3.84 -14.99 -1.73
C ALA A 139 3.89 -15.88 -0.49
N ASP A 140 4.30 -17.13 -0.64
CA ASP A 140 4.53 -18.04 0.48
C ASP A 140 5.65 -17.54 1.40
N HIS A 141 6.71 -16.96 0.83
CA HIS A 141 7.78 -16.31 1.59
C HIS A 141 7.23 -15.14 2.40
N LEU A 142 6.48 -14.24 1.75
CA LEU A 142 5.88 -13.07 2.41
C LEU A 142 4.95 -13.47 3.55
N LEU A 143 4.08 -14.46 3.35
CA LEU A 143 3.19 -14.97 4.40
C LEU A 143 3.96 -15.57 5.58
N ARG A 144 5.09 -16.24 5.34
CA ARG A 144 5.98 -16.71 6.42
C ARG A 144 6.62 -15.54 7.18
N SER A 145 7.09 -14.52 6.47
CA SER A 145 7.62 -13.30 7.10
C SER A 145 6.58 -12.62 7.99
N LEU A 146 5.33 -12.50 7.50
CA LEU A 146 4.20 -11.98 8.27
C LEU A 146 3.95 -12.79 9.54
N ALA A 147 3.95 -14.12 9.44
CA ALA A 147 3.75 -15.00 10.60
C ALA A 147 4.85 -14.81 11.66
N ILE A 148 6.10 -14.76 11.25
CA ILE A 148 7.26 -14.59 12.17
C ILE A 148 7.20 -13.21 12.84
N ILE A 149 7.00 -12.16 12.06
CA ILE A 149 6.97 -10.78 12.56
C ILE A 149 5.71 -10.53 13.40
N GLY A 150 4.59 -11.11 13.00
CA GLY A 150 3.34 -11.05 13.75
C GLY A 150 3.43 -11.74 15.10
N ALA A 151 4.09 -12.89 15.18
CA ALA A 151 4.29 -13.62 16.42
C ALA A 151 5.05 -12.77 17.47
N ALA A 152 6.01 -11.95 17.06
CA ALA A 152 6.73 -11.03 17.93
C ALA A 152 5.82 -9.97 18.60
N ALA A 153 4.65 -9.67 18.01
CA ALA A 153 3.62 -8.81 18.56
C ALA A 153 2.44 -9.58 19.19
N GLY A 154 2.48 -10.91 19.19
CA GLY A 154 1.40 -11.76 19.69
C GLY A 154 0.21 -11.88 18.73
N ALA A 155 0.42 -11.68 17.43
CA ALA A 155 -0.60 -11.88 16.41
C ALA A 155 -1.08 -13.34 16.38
N GLN A 156 -2.38 -13.53 16.15
CA GLN A 156 -3.00 -14.83 15.93
C GLN A 156 -3.50 -14.85 14.48
N LEU A 157 -2.83 -15.59 13.62
CA LEU A 157 -3.24 -15.72 12.22
C LEU A 157 -4.30 -16.80 12.07
N ALA A 158 -5.34 -16.51 11.31
CA ALA A 158 -6.31 -17.53 10.89
C ALA A 158 -5.65 -18.55 9.94
N PRO A 159 -6.18 -19.77 9.84
CA PRO A 159 -5.77 -20.71 8.81
C PRO A 159 -5.89 -20.09 7.43
N ARG A 160 -4.84 -20.26 6.61
CA ARG A 160 -4.80 -19.75 5.24
C ARG A 160 -5.87 -20.43 4.37
N ASP A 161 -6.68 -19.66 3.68
CA ASP A 161 -7.51 -20.14 2.58
C ASP A 161 -6.66 -20.12 1.30
N VAL A 162 -6.17 -21.29 0.89
CA VAL A 162 -5.29 -21.44 -0.30
C VAL A 162 -6.04 -21.24 -1.62
N ASP A 163 -7.35 -21.32 -1.61
CA ASP A 163 -8.21 -21.16 -2.80
C ASP A 163 -8.62 -19.69 -3.00
N ALA A 164 -8.43 -18.84 -1.99
CA ALA A 164 -8.68 -17.40 -2.10
C ALA A 164 -7.68 -16.72 -3.03
N PRO A 165 -8.04 -15.57 -3.66
CA PRO A 165 -7.09 -14.74 -4.39
C PRO A 165 -5.85 -14.40 -3.56
N LEU A 166 -4.69 -14.27 -4.21
CA LEU A 166 -3.42 -14.04 -3.53
C LEU A 166 -3.45 -12.76 -2.68
N GLU A 167 -4.08 -11.71 -3.20
CA GLU A 167 -4.26 -10.46 -2.47
C GLU A 167 -5.04 -10.67 -1.16
N THR A 168 -6.15 -11.41 -1.20
CA THR A 168 -6.95 -11.71 -0.01
C THR A 168 -6.14 -12.48 1.04
N GLN A 169 -5.38 -13.49 0.62
CA GLN A 169 -4.53 -14.27 1.54
C GLN A 169 -3.50 -13.39 2.27
N VAL A 170 -2.86 -12.47 1.53
CA VAL A 170 -1.88 -11.53 2.11
C VAL A 170 -2.58 -10.48 2.97
N ALA A 171 -3.73 -9.95 2.53
CA ALA A 171 -4.48 -8.95 3.27
C ALA A 171 -4.94 -9.46 4.64
N ASP A 172 -5.52 -10.66 4.70
CA ASP A 172 -5.99 -11.27 5.94
C ASP A 172 -4.85 -11.47 6.95
N ALA A 173 -3.71 -11.99 6.48
CA ALA A 173 -2.54 -12.17 7.33
C ALA A 173 -1.96 -10.83 7.80
N ALA A 174 -1.81 -9.87 6.88
CA ALA A 174 -1.26 -8.56 7.19
C ALA A 174 -2.16 -7.76 8.15
N GLN A 175 -3.48 -7.84 8.00
CA GLN A 175 -4.42 -7.19 8.91
C GLN A 175 -4.19 -7.66 10.35
N ALA A 176 -4.18 -8.97 10.61
CA ALA A 176 -3.96 -9.53 11.94
C ALA A 176 -2.61 -9.10 12.54
N VAL A 177 -1.56 -9.07 11.70
CA VAL A 177 -0.21 -8.62 12.09
C VAL A 177 -0.21 -7.14 12.46
N MET A 178 -0.75 -6.28 11.59
CA MET A 178 -0.79 -4.83 11.83
C MET A 178 -1.62 -4.46 13.04
N GLU A 179 -2.76 -5.12 13.26
CA GLU A 179 -3.57 -4.93 14.47
C GLU A 179 -2.81 -5.33 15.74
N ALA A 180 -2.07 -6.43 15.72
CA ALA A 180 -1.25 -6.85 16.85
C ALA A 180 -0.16 -5.81 17.17
N TRP A 181 0.52 -5.29 16.16
CA TRP A 181 1.53 -4.25 16.33
C TRP A 181 0.93 -2.93 16.81
N ARG A 182 -0.24 -2.51 16.32
CA ARG A 182 -0.94 -1.31 16.83
C ARG A 182 -1.31 -1.46 18.30
N ARG A 183 -1.84 -2.63 18.71
CA ARG A 183 -2.18 -2.89 20.12
C ARG A 183 -0.95 -2.93 21.02
N ARG A 184 0.13 -3.57 20.56
CA ARG A 184 1.37 -3.69 21.33
C ARG A 184 2.11 -2.36 21.44
N GLY A 185 2.14 -1.58 20.38
CA GLY A 185 2.98 -0.40 20.24
C GLY A 185 4.46 -0.73 19.99
N LEU A 186 5.24 0.29 19.69
CA LEU A 186 6.65 0.19 19.27
C LEU A 186 7.65 0.41 20.43
N ALA A 187 7.18 0.56 21.67
CA ALA A 187 8.06 0.76 22.82
C ALA A 187 8.77 -0.54 23.22
N GLY A 188 10.02 -0.41 23.69
CA GLY A 188 10.81 -1.50 24.26
C GLY A 188 11.34 -2.48 23.21
N THR A 189 11.58 -3.71 23.64
CA THR A 189 12.13 -4.80 22.79
C THR A 189 11.15 -5.94 22.61
N VAL A 190 11.39 -6.73 21.59
CA VAL A 190 10.69 -7.99 21.29
C VAL A 190 11.69 -9.08 20.95
N GLU A 191 11.26 -10.31 21.08
CA GLU A 191 12.01 -11.45 20.57
C GLU A 191 11.70 -11.67 19.08
N LEU A 192 12.73 -11.66 18.24
CA LEU A 192 12.64 -11.98 16.82
C LEU A 192 13.75 -13.00 16.50
N ASN A 193 13.39 -14.21 16.06
CA ASN A 193 14.34 -15.27 15.76
C ASN A 193 15.36 -15.50 16.90
N SER A 194 14.87 -15.62 18.14
CA SER A 194 15.66 -15.82 19.36
C SER A 194 16.61 -14.65 19.72
N ASN A 195 16.45 -13.50 19.10
CA ASN A 195 17.18 -12.29 19.44
C ASN A 195 16.26 -11.22 20.03
N GLN A 196 16.74 -10.51 21.04
CA GLN A 196 16.07 -9.32 21.56
C GLN A 196 16.41 -8.12 20.68
N VAL A 197 15.40 -7.54 20.02
CA VAL A 197 15.56 -6.38 19.13
C VAL A 197 14.58 -5.27 19.52
N PRO A 198 14.89 -3.99 19.24
CA PRO A 198 13.90 -2.91 19.38
C PRO A 198 12.62 -3.24 18.60
N ALA A 199 11.45 -2.92 19.17
CA ALA A 199 10.16 -3.23 18.55
C ALA A 199 9.94 -2.54 17.19
N THR A 200 10.66 -1.47 16.91
CA THR A 200 10.69 -0.79 15.61
C THR A 200 11.34 -1.63 14.50
N VAL A 201 12.26 -2.54 14.83
CA VAL A 201 12.99 -3.34 13.84
C VAL A 201 12.08 -4.29 13.06
N PRO A 202 11.25 -5.15 13.69
CA PRO A 202 10.34 -6.02 12.94
C PRO A 202 9.36 -5.26 12.06
N VAL A 203 8.82 -4.13 12.53
CA VAL A 203 7.89 -3.31 11.74
C VAL A 203 8.60 -2.60 10.59
N GLY A 204 9.84 -2.15 10.81
CA GLY A 204 10.69 -1.66 9.72
C GLY A 204 10.99 -2.73 8.66
N ILE A 205 11.16 -3.99 9.07
CA ILE A 205 11.30 -5.13 8.13
C ILE A 205 10.00 -5.31 7.33
N LEU A 206 8.80 -5.16 7.93
CA LEU A 206 7.54 -5.20 7.18
C LEU A 206 7.48 -4.14 6.08
N CYS A 207 7.91 -2.89 6.37
CA CYS A 207 7.97 -1.85 5.35
C CYS A 207 8.83 -2.28 4.14
N LEU A 208 9.96 -2.92 4.43
CA LEU A 208 10.88 -3.42 3.41
C LEU A 208 10.27 -4.59 2.63
N GLU A 209 9.73 -5.61 3.32
CA GLU A 209 9.06 -6.76 2.74
C GLU A 209 7.93 -6.34 1.79
N PHE A 210 7.07 -5.43 2.24
CA PHE A 210 5.93 -4.99 1.44
C PHE A 210 6.36 -4.21 0.18
N LEU A 211 7.25 -3.24 0.32
CA LEU A 211 7.59 -2.38 -0.83
C LEU A 211 8.50 -3.08 -1.83
N VAL A 212 9.50 -3.84 -1.37
CA VAL A 212 10.44 -4.53 -2.26
C VAL A 212 9.74 -5.69 -2.98
N HIS A 213 8.90 -6.46 -2.28
CA HIS A 213 8.15 -7.53 -2.92
C HIS A 213 6.99 -7.02 -3.78
N ALA A 214 6.40 -5.85 -3.49
CA ALA A 214 5.50 -5.19 -4.43
C ALA A 214 6.20 -4.95 -5.77
N TRP A 215 7.46 -4.50 -5.74
CA TRP A 215 8.26 -4.32 -6.95
C TRP A 215 8.58 -5.66 -7.64
N ASP A 216 8.95 -6.70 -6.89
CA ASP A 216 9.21 -8.03 -7.45
C ASP A 216 7.98 -8.60 -8.17
N PHE A 217 6.79 -8.51 -7.56
CA PHE A 217 5.53 -8.92 -8.16
C PHE A 217 5.18 -8.08 -9.39
N ALA A 218 5.35 -6.77 -9.32
CA ALA A 218 5.05 -5.88 -10.43
C ALA A 218 5.92 -6.19 -11.65
N ILE A 219 7.22 -6.42 -11.48
CA ILE A 219 8.12 -6.81 -12.57
C ILE A 219 7.70 -8.15 -13.16
N ALA A 220 7.41 -9.15 -12.34
CA ALA A 220 6.99 -10.47 -12.79
C ALA A 220 5.70 -10.43 -13.62
N THR A 221 4.78 -9.53 -13.30
CA THR A 221 3.45 -9.44 -13.94
C THR A 221 3.34 -8.33 -14.99
N GLY A 222 4.35 -7.49 -15.14
CA GLY A 222 4.34 -6.35 -16.07
C GLY A 222 3.47 -5.20 -15.59
N SER A 223 3.22 -5.10 -14.29
CA SER A 223 2.52 -3.99 -13.66
C SER A 223 3.49 -2.94 -13.12
N GLN A 224 2.97 -1.86 -12.53
CA GLN A 224 3.79 -0.77 -11.99
C GLN A 224 3.62 -0.64 -10.48
N VAL A 225 4.69 -0.22 -9.80
CA VAL A 225 4.64 0.17 -8.39
C VAL A 225 4.52 1.68 -8.31
N ILE A 226 3.49 2.15 -7.60
CA ILE A 226 3.30 3.56 -7.30
C ILE A 226 3.52 3.74 -5.79
N ALA A 227 4.71 4.21 -5.43
CA ALA A 227 5.07 4.54 -4.06
C ALA A 227 5.54 5.99 -3.99
N SER A 228 5.08 6.73 -2.98
CA SER A 228 5.52 8.11 -2.80
C SER A 228 7.00 8.19 -2.45
N GLU A 229 7.66 9.27 -2.88
CA GLU A 229 9.08 9.48 -2.63
C GLU A 229 9.42 9.46 -1.13
N PRO A 230 8.67 10.13 -0.22
CA PRO A 230 8.94 10.08 1.21
C PRO A 230 8.83 8.67 1.83
N VAL A 231 7.85 7.84 1.39
CA VAL A 231 7.73 6.44 1.83
C VAL A 231 8.94 5.64 1.34
N SER A 232 9.33 5.80 0.08
CA SER A 232 10.51 5.13 -0.49
C SER A 232 11.80 5.53 0.22
N GLU A 233 11.98 6.82 0.58
CA GLU A 233 13.11 7.31 1.38
C GLU A 233 13.14 6.69 2.77
N TYR A 234 11.98 6.63 3.44
CA TYR A 234 11.88 6.01 4.74
C TYR A 234 12.31 4.54 4.69
N VAL A 235 11.79 3.77 3.71
CA VAL A 235 12.14 2.36 3.55
C VAL A 235 13.61 2.17 3.17
N LEU A 236 14.19 3.05 2.34
CA LEU A 236 15.63 3.03 2.04
C LEU A 236 16.48 3.27 3.30
N ALA A 237 16.07 4.21 4.16
CA ALA A 237 16.75 4.45 5.43
C ALA A 237 16.64 3.23 6.39
N VAL A 238 15.48 2.57 6.43
CA VAL A 238 15.29 1.31 7.18
C VAL A 238 16.17 0.21 6.59
N ALA A 239 16.18 0.04 5.26
CA ALA A 239 17.01 -0.94 4.58
C ALA A 239 18.50 -0.78 4.95
N GLY A 240 19.00 0.45 5.01
CA GLY A 240 20.38 0.75 5.42
C GLY A 240 20.70 0.36 6.86
N LYS A 241 19.70 0.30 7.75
CA LYS A 241 19.87 -0.17 9.15
C LYS A 241 19.80 -1.70 9.27
N VAL A 242 18.97 -2.36 8.47
CA VAL A 242 18.67 -3.79 8.57
C VAL A 242 19.61 -4.63 7.70
N ILE A 243 19.88 -4.17 6.47
CA ILE A 243 20.75 -4.86 5.50
C ILE A 243 22.17 -4.33 5.64
N THR A 244 22.86 -4.78 6.68
CA THR A 244 24.28 -4.45 6.90
C THR A 244 25.19 -5.41 6.13
N PRO A 245 26.49 -5.10 5.96
CA PRO A 245 27.44 -6.05 5.36
C PRO A 245 27.45 -7.41 6.05
N ALA A 246 27.21 -7.45 7.36
CA ALA A 246 27.17 -8.70 8.14
C ALA A 246 25.89 -9.50 7.92
N THR A 247 24.74 -8.84 7.71
CA THR A 247 23.44 -9.49 7.58
C THR A 247 23.04 -9.74 6.12
N ARG A 248 23.66 -9.05 5.15
CA ARG A 248 23.28 -9.10 3.74
C ARG A 248 23.19 -10.53 3.19
N ASN A 249 24.23 -11.31 3.34
CA ASN A 249 24.26 -12.67 2.80
C ASN A 249 23.29 -13.61 3.55
N SER A 250 23.22 -13.50 4.88
CA SER A 250 22.31 -14.33 5.68
C SER A 250 20.83 -13.99 5.48
N ALA A 251 20.54 -12.76 5.05
CA ALA A 251 19.18 -12.31 4.73
C ALA A 251 18.84 -12.47 3.24
N GLY A 252 19.68 -13.10 2.43
CA GLY A 252 19.39 -13.38 1.02
C GLY A 252 19.50 -12.18 0.07
N PHE A 253 20.18 -11.08 0.47
CA PHE A 253 20.36 -9.92 -0.39
C PHE A 253 21.69 -10.00 -1.16
N ALA A 254 21.63 -9.83 -2.48
CA ALA A 254 22.82 -9.70 -3.32
C ALA A 254 23.56 -8.37 -3.07
N ALA A 255 24.76 -8.23 -3.63
CA ALA A 255 25.47 -6.96 -3.60
C ALA A 255 24.63 -5.84 -4.24
N PRO A 256 24.73 -4.59 -3.74
CA PRO A 256 23.98 -3.49 -4.32
C PRO A 256 24.27 -3.33 -5.81
N ALA A 257 23.22 -3.15 -6.61
CA ALA A 257 23.34 -2.85 -8.02
C ALA A 257 23.75 -1.38 -8.25
N ALA A 258 24.42 -1.11 -9.37
CA ALA A 258 24.74 0.25 -9.76
C ALA A 258 23.48 0.99 -10.23
N VAL A 259 23.26 2.19 -9.71
CA VAL A 259 22.16 3.08 -10.10
C VAL A 259 22.65 4.54 -10.11
N GLY A 260 22.10 5.37 -10.99
CA GLY A 260 22.45 6.79 -11.04
C GLY A 260 22.17 7.52 -9.73
N SER A 261 22.99 8.51 -9.37
CA SER A 261 22.80 9.29 -8.14
C SER A 261 21.48 10.09 -8.10
N PHE A 262 20.92 10.38 -9.28
CA PHE A 262 19.65 11.10 -9.46
C PHE A 262 18.48 10.18 -9.81
N ALA A 263 18.66 8.86 -9.70
CA ALA A 263 17.56 7.91 -9.93
C ALA A 263 16.45 8.11 -8.86
N PRO A 264 15.20 7.81 -9.22
CA PRO A 264 14.09 7.79 -8.26
C PRO A 264 14.45 7.02 -7.00
N VAL A 265 13.93 7.45 -5.87
CA VAL A 265 14.30 6.82 -4.57
C VAL A 265 13.91 5.36 -4.53
N LEU A 266 12.80 4.97 -5.13
CA LEU A 266 12.40 3.58 -5.25
C LEU A 266 13.47 2.75 -5.99
N ASP A 267 14.00 3.24 -7.12
CA ASP A 267 15.05 2.56 -7.87
C ASP A 267 16.34 2.43 -7.04
N ARG A 268 16.67 3.43 -6.24
CA ARG A 268 17.80 3.40 -5.31
C ARG A 268 17.61 2.36 -4.21
N LEU A 269 16.40 2.24 -3.67
CA LEU A 269 16.03 1.19 -2.71
C LEU A 269 16.18 -0.19 -3.34
N ILE A 270 15.60 -0.38 -4.51
CA ILE A 270 15.64 -1.66 -5.24
C ILE A 270 17.10 -2.06 -5.56
N ALA A 271 17.90 -1.12 -6.07
CA ALA A 271 19.33 -1.34 -6.30
C ALA A 271 20.08 -1.68 -5.00
N PHE A 272 19.76 -1.02 -3.89
CA PHE A 272 20.37 -1.29 -2.60
C PHE A 272 20.09 -2.72 -2.11
N THR A 273 18.93 -3.30 -2.45
CA THR A 273 18.59 -4.70 -2.14
C THR A 273 19.27 -5.72 -3.07
N GLY A 274 20.04 -5.27 -4.05
CA GLY A 274 20.77 -6.12 -5.00
C GLY A 274 19.98 -6.47 -6.26
N ARG A 275 18.77 -5.93 -6.42
CA ARG A 275 17.95 -6.07 -7.62
C ARG A 275 18.39 -5.06 -8.67
N GLN A 276 18.13 -5.37 -9.94
CA GLN A 276 18.41 -4.46 -11.05
C GLN A 276 17.15 -3.62 -11.36
N PRO A 277 17.12 -2.32 -11.03
CA PRO A 277 16.03 -1.46 -11.48
C PRO A 277 15.99 -1.52 -13.01
N THR A 278 14.84 -1.83 -13.58
CA THR A 278 14.69 -1.89 -15.02
C THR A 278 14.84 -0.48 -15.60
N ALA A 279 15.81 -0.27 -16.47
CA ALA A 279 15.90 0.94 -17.29
C ALA A 279 14.68 0.99 -18.23
N GLY A 280 13.57 1.59 -17.79
CA GLY A 280 12.33 1.62 -18.57
C GLY A 280 11.09 2.12 -17.85
N HIS A 281 11.12 2.37 -16.54
CA HIS A 281 10.05 3.14 -15.91
C HIS A 281 10.34 4.63 -16.13
N VAL A 282 10.06 5.09 -17.36
CA VAL A 282 10.01 6.52 -17.66
C VAL A 282 8.84 7.06 -16.86
N SER A 283 9.12 7.85 -15.82
CA SER A 283 8.14 8.79 -15.29
C SER A 283 7.61 9.57 -16.48
N ALA A 284 6.32 9.41 -16.81
CA ALA A 284 5.68 10.29 -17.76
C ALA A 284 5.78 11.70 -17.17
N THR A 285 6.61 12.54 -17.83
CA THR A 285 6.74 13.98 -17.59
C THR A 285 5.42 14.69 -17.86
#